data_594b191a40eea991329aa70b041b11af
#
_entry.id   594b191a40eea991329aa70b041b11af
#
_cell.length_a   1.000
_cell.length_b   1.000
_cell.length_c   1.000
_cell.angle_alpha   90.00
_cell.angle_beta   90.00
_cell.angle_gamma   90.00
#
_symmetry.space_group_name_H-M   'P 1'
#
loop_
_entity.id
_entity.type
_entity.pdbx_description
1 polymer ?
#
loop_
_entity_poly.entity_id
_entity_poly.type
_entity_poly.pdbx_seq_one_letter_code
_entity_poly.pdbx_strand_id
1 'polypeptide(L)'
;MYLLYIDDSGLSTDKNCKHCVLAGLAIRDTKTFFVQQDIERILDKYPNCKNLELHGTCMRTGKGEWRRIPKETRENLLKEILQYIAGHYPSYFILFGAVLNKNVANLSRQVNLFNLPRNIL
;
A
#
# COMPACT_ATOMS: atom_id res chain seq x y z
N MET A 1 14.93 3.29 -15.02
CA MET A 1 13.67 3.99 -14.74
C MET A 1 12.94 3.28 -13.62
N TYR A 2 12.14 4.00 -12.87
CA TYR A 2 11.30 3.43 -11.81
C TYR A 2 9.84 3.72 -12.10
N LEU A 3 8.99 2.75 -11.83
CA LEU A 3 7.54 2.92 -11.80
C LEU A 3 7.13 3.22 -10.37
N LEU A 4 6.45 4.33 -10.16
CA LEU A 4 6.02 4.78 -8.83
C LEU A 4 4.52 4.54 -8.65
N TYR A 5 4.18 3.79 -7.63
CA TYR A 5 2.82 3.55 -7.17
C TYR A 5 2.61 4.31 -5.88
N ILE A 6 1.57 5.12 -5.82
CA ILE A 6 1.24 5.95 -4.65
C ILE A 6 -0.18 5.65 -4.21
N ASP A 7 -0.35 5.51 -2.92
CA ASP A 7 -1.66 5.34 -2.29
C ASP A 7 -1.74 6.16 -1.01
N ASP A 8 -2.95 6.51 -0.61
CA ASP A 8 -3.20 7.31 0.59
C ASP A 8 -4.10 6.57 1.58
N SER A 9 -4.00 6.97 2.84
CA SER A 9 -4.84 6.46 3.92
C SER A 9 -5.18 7.59 4.89
N GLY A 10 -6.39 7.59 5.41
CA GLY A 10 -6.85 8.59 6.34
C GLY A 10 -7.13 9.95 5.68
N LEU A 11 -7.94 9.96 4.61
CA LEU A 11 -8.32 11.16 3.87
C LEU A 11 -8.64 12.33 4.78
N SER A 12 -8.37 13.54 4.30
CA SER A 12 -8.62 14.80 5.02
C SER A 12 -10.09 14.98 5.46
N THR A 13 -11.01 14.30 4.79
CA THR A 13 -12.45 14.30 5.08
C THR A 13 -12.85 13.29 6.16
N ASP A 14 -12.01 12.32 6.48
CA ASP A 14 -12.29 11.33 7.51
C ASP A 14 -12.02 11.92 8.90
N LYS A 15 -13.09 12.28 9.61
CA LYS A 15 -13.02 12.87 10.95
C LYS A 15 -12.50 11.90 12.03
N ASN A 16 -12.54 10.59 11.77
CA ASN A 16 -12.12 9.57 12.72
C ASN A 16 -10.61 9.32 12.69
N CYS A 17 -9.92 9.77 11.66
CA CYS A 17 -8.48 9.63 11.51
C CYS A 17 -7.76 10.94 11.83
N LYS A 18 -6.80 10.87 12.77
CA LYS A 18 -5.96 12.03 13.14
C LYS A 18 -4.83 12.30 12.17
N HIS A 19 -4.49 11.31 11.38
CA HIS A 19 -3.36 11.37 10.45
C HIS A 19 -3.82 11.03 9.03
N CYS A 20 -3.22 11.70 8.06
CA CYS A 20 -3.26 11.32 6.66
C CYS A 20 -1.88 10.77 6.28
N VAL A 21 -1.84 9.60 5.70
CA VAL A 21 -0.61 8.95 5.25
C VAL A 21 -0.61 8.89 3.73
N LEU A 22 0.49 9.29 3.13
CA LEU A 22 0.77 9.06 1.73
C LEU A 22 1.95 8.09 1.65
N ALA A 23 1.77 6.96 1.01
CA ALA A 23 2.81 5.96 0.84
C ALA A 23 3.07 5.72 -0.65
N GLY A 24 4.32 5.52 -1.00
CA GLY A 24 4.75 5.22 -2.35
C GLY A 24 5.69 4.03 -2.39
N LEU A 25 5.53 3.22 -3.43
CA LEU A 25 6.40 2.12 -3.77
C LEU A 25 6.94 2.36 -5.17
N ALA A 26 8.25 2.55 -5.31
CA ALA A 26 8.90 2.60 -6.60
C ALA A 26 9.50 1.24 -6.93
N ILE A 27 9.22 0.74 -8.12
CA ILE A 27 9.74 -0.51 -8.63
C ILE A 27 10.65 -0.20 -9.81
N ARG A 28 11.86 -0.76 -9.81
CA ARG A 28 12.74 -0.67 -10.97
C ARG A 28 12.05 -1.37 -12.16
N ASP A 29 11.94 -0.68 -13.29
CA ASP A 29 11.23 -1.17 -14.48
C ASP A 29 11.75 -2.52 -14.97
N THR A 30 13.07 -2.74 -14.93
CA THR A 30 13.70 -4.00 -15.30
C THR A 30 13.37 -5.16 -14.35
N LYS A 31 12.77 -4.88 -13.19
CA LYS A 31 12.42 -5.87 -12.15
C LYS A 31 10.94 -6.20 -12.07
N THR A 32 10.08 -5.45 -12.77
CA THR A 32 8.62 -5.65 -12.71
C THR A 32 8.18 -7.07 -13.05
N PHE A 33 8.79 -7.68 -14.06
CA PHE A 33 8.50 -9.06 -14.43
C PHE A 33 8.83 -10.05 -13.31
N PHE A 34 9.97 -9.90 -12.67
CA PHE A 34 10.39 -10.78 -11.57
C PHE A 34 9.49 -10.59 -10.35
N VAL A 35 9.13 -9.35 -10.04
CA VAL A 35 8.19 -9.04 -8.95
C VAL A 35 6.84 -9.72 -9.18
N GLN A 36 6.31 -9.62 -10.39
CA GLN A 36 5.06 -10.28 -10.73
C GLN A 36 5.15 -11.79 -10.54
N GLN A 37 6.19 -12.42 -11.06
CA GLN A 37 6.39 -13.86 -10.91
C GLN A 37 6.54 -14.27 -9.44
N ASP A 38 7.27 -13.50 -8.65
CA ASP A 38 7.49 -13.81 -7.25
C ASP A 38 6.19 -13.68 -6.42
N ILE A 39 5.40 -12.65 -6.70
CA ILE A 39 4.07 -12.51 -6.06
C ILE A 39 3.14 -13.64 -6.47
N GLU A 40 3.14 -14.04 -7.73
CA GLU A 40 2.36 -15.18 -8.19
C GLU A 40 2.76 -16.48 -7.48
N ARG A 41 4.06 -16.72 -7.27
CA ARG A 41 4.54 -17.88 -6.51
C ARG A 41 4.08 -17.84 -5.06
N ILE A 42 4.06 -16.67 -4.44
CA ILE A 42 3.51 -16.52 -3.08
C ILE A 42 2.02 -16.87 -3.10
N LEU A 43 1.26 -16.32 -4.03
CA LEU A 43 -0.18 -16.55 -4.15
C LEU A 43 -0.52 -18.01 -4.48
N ASP A 44 0.34 -18.73 -5.15
CA ASP A 44 0.15 -20.16 -5.44
C ASP A 44 0.04 -21.02 -4.16
N LYS A 45 0.60 -20.56 -3.05
CA LYS A 45 0.45 -21.19 -1.73
C LYS A 45 -0.91 -20.91 -1.09
N TYR A 46 -1.66 -19.94 -1.62
CA TYR A 46 -2.93 -19.46 -1.10
C TYR A 46 -4.01 -19.47 -2.20
N PRO A 47 -4.42 -20.66 -2.68
CA PRO A 47 -5.26 -20.77 -3.88
C PRO A 47 -6.61 -20.05 -3.74
N ASN A 48 -7.17 -19.96 -2.54
CA ASN A 48 -8.44 -19.27 -2.29
C ASN A 48 -8.29 -17.73 -2.31
N CYS A 49 -7.07 -17.23 -2.29
CA CYS A 49 -6.76 -15.79 -2.31
C CYS A 49 -6.27 -15.30 -3.68
N LYS A 50 -5.99 -16.22 -4.61
CA LYS A 50 -5.29 -15.91 -5.86
C LYS A 50 -6.01 -14.90 -6.76
N ASN A 51 -7.33 -14.91 -6.73
CA ASN A 51 -8.17 -14.02 -7.54
C ASN A 51 -8.68 -12.78 -6.79
N LEU A 52 -8.26 -12.60 -5.54
CA LEU A 52 -8.65 -11.46 -4.74
C LEU A 52 -7.66 -10.30 -4.93
N GLU A 53 -8.18 -9.09 -4.94
CA GLU A 53 -7.36 -7.90 -4.92
C GLU A 53 -6.57 -7.83 -3.59
N LEU A 54 -5.27 -7.60 -3.68
CA LEU A 54 -4.41 -7.44 -2.51
C LEU A 54 -4.63 -6.05 -1.90
N HIS A 55 -5.58 -5.96 -1.00
CA HIS A 55 -5.95 -4.72 -0.31
C HIS A 55 -5.63 -4.85 1.18
N GLY A 56 -4.60 -4.18 1.64
CA GLY A 56 -4.05 -4.34 2.98
C GLY A 56 -5.07 -4.19 4.12
N THR A 57 -5.95 -3.20 4.05
CA THR A 57 -7.00 -3.01 5.06
C THR A 57 -8.00 -4.17 5.07
N CYS A 58 -8.47 -4.60 3.90
CA CYS A 58 -9.40 -5.71 3.80
C CYS A 58 -8.77 -7.03 4.24
N MET A 59 -7.51 -7.27 3.89
CA MET A 59 -6.75 -8.44 4.34
C MET A 59 -6.61 -8.46 5.86
N ARG A 60 -6.30 -7.33 6.46
CA ARG A 60 -6.13 -7.21 7.91
C ARG A 60 -7.45 -7.36 8.66
N THR A 61 -8.51 -6.74 8.18
CA THR A 61 -9.80 -6.67 8.90
C THR A 61 -10.79 -7.75 8.48
N GLY A 62 -10.57 -8.45 7.37
CA GLY A 62 -11.50 -9.44 6.84
C GLY A 62 -12.77 -8.82 6.27
N LYS A 63 -12.67 -7.66 5.65
CA LYS A 63 -13.79 -6.99 4.98
C LYS A 63 -13.86 -7.35 3.49
N GLY A 64 -15.03 -7.11 2.88
CA GLY A 64 -15.22 -7.35 1.46
C GLY A 64 -15.07 -8.83 1.10
N GLU A 65 -14.39 -9.08 0.00
CA GLU A 65 -14.13 -10.46 -0.49
C GLU A 65 -13.24 -11.27 0.45
N TRP A 66 -12.47 -10.62 1.30
CA TRP A 66 -11.59 -11.24 2.29
C TRP A 66 -12.34 -11.82 3.50
N ARG A 67 -13.64 -11.58 3.61
CA ARG A 67 -14.47 -12.10 4.71
C ARG A 67 -14.46 -13.63 4.78
N ARG A 68 -14.36 -14.29 3.63
CA ARG A 68 -14.38 -15.75 3.53
C ARG A 68 -13.05 -16.42 3.84
N ILE A 69 -11.97 -15.62 3.91
CA ILE A 69 -10.63 -16.13 4.16
C ILE A 69 -10.36 -16.08 5.66
N PRO A 70 -9.94 -17.21 6.27
CA PRO A 70 -9.60 -17.25 7.70
C PRO A 70 -8.57 -16.20 8.08
N LYS A 71 -8.68 -15.66 9.28
CA LYS A 71 -7.79 -14.61 9.80
C LYS A 71 -6.32 -15.00 9.70
N GLU A 72 -5.99 -16.22 10.15
CA GLU A 72 -4.62 -16.73 10.10
C GLU A 72 -4.05 -16.75 8.69
N THR A 73 -4.84 -17.22 7.72
CA THR A 73 -4.44 -17.25 6.30
C THR A 73 -4.18 -15.84 5.78
N ARG A 74 -5.06 -14.89 6.09
CA ARG A 74 -4.90 -13.47 5.68
C ARG A 74 -3.64 -12.84 6.27
N GLU A 75 -3.39 -13.09 7.55
CA GLU A 75 -2.21 -12.56 8.24
C GLU A 75 -0.92 -13.18 7.71
N ASN A 76 -0.91 -14.49 7.46
CA ASN A 76 0.25 -15.18 6.89
C ASN A 76 0.57 -14.68 5.49
N LEU A 77 -0.42 -14.53 4.63
CA LEU A 77 -0.23 -13.99 3.28
C LEU A 77 0.30 -12.56 3.32
N LEU A 78 -0.31 -11.69 4.10
CA LEU A 78 0.14 -10.30 4.24
C LEU A 78 1.58 -10.21 4.74
N LYS A 79 1.91 -11.00 5.77
CA LYS A 79 3.26 -11.07 6.31
C LYS A 79 4.27 -11.53 5.26
N GLU A 80 3.93 -12.56 4.48
CA GLU A 80 4.81 -13.09 3.43
C GLU A 80 5.08 -12.07 2.33
N ILE A 81 4.06 -11.33 1.90
CA ILE A 81 4.21 -10.25 0.92
C ILE A 81 5.10 -9.12 1.47
N LEU A 82 4.88 -8.69 2.71
CA LEU A 82 5.68 -7.64 3.34
C LEU A 82 7.14 -8.08 3.53
N GLN A 83 7.37 -9.33 3.91
CA GLN A 83 8.72 -9.89 4.02
C GLN A 83 9.42 -9.96 2.66
N TYR A 84 8.70 -10.30 1.61
CA TYR A 84 9.22 -10.29 0.25
C TYR A 84 9.68 -8.87 -0.16
N ILE A 85 8.85 -7.86 0.07
CA ILE A 85 9.19 -6.47 -0.23
C ILE A 85 10.41 -6.03 0.56
N ALA A 86 10.43 -6.30 1.86
CA ALA A 86 11.56 -5.94 2.74
C ALA A 86 12.86 -6.65 2.34
N GLY A 87 12.78 -7.90 1.92
CA GLY A 87 13.95 -8.69 1.49
C GLY A 87 14.56 -8.23 0.17
N HIS A 88 13.80 -7.53 -0.68
CA HIS A 88 14.25 -7.01 -1.98
C HIS A 88 14.48 -5.49 -1.98
N TYR A 89 14.42 -4.88 -0.81
CA TYR A 89 14.81 -3.48 -0.65
C TYR A 89 16.34 -3.38 -0.43
N PRO A 90 17.06 -2.46 -1.08
CA PRO A 90 16.62 -1.49 -2.09
C PRO A 90 16.81 -1.94 -3.55
N SER A 91 17.09 -3.23 -3.80
CA SER A 91 17.43 -3.71 -5.15
C SER A 91 16.25 -3.67 -6.13
N TYR A 92 15.05 -4.05 -5.67
CA TYR A 92 13.83 -4.04 -6.49
C TYR A 92 12.94 -2.85 -6.19
N PHE A 93 12.90 -2.45 -4.92
CA PHE A 93 11.93 -1.49 -4.39
C PHE A 93 12.61 -0.32 -3.69
N ILE A 94 12.01 0.84 -3.81
CA ILE A 94 12.26 2.00 -2.94
C ILE A 94 10.92 2.40 -2.32
N LEU A 95 10.91 2.62 -1.01
CA LEU A 95 9.73 2.97 -0.26
C LEU A 95 9.77 4.44 0.12
N PHE A 96 8.63 5.12 -0.02
CA PHE A 96 8.44 6.49 0.42
C PHE A 96 7.25 6.55 1.36
N GLY A 97 7.27 7.50 2.26
CA GLY A 97 6.13 7.77 3.11
C GLY A 97 6.13 9.19 3.62
N ALA A 98 4.94 9.73 3.74
CA ALA A 98 4.71 11.00 4.40
C ALA A 98 3.48 10.87 5.30
N VAL A 99 3.57 11.39 6.51
CA VAL A 99 2.48 11.40 7.48
C VAL A 99 2.16 12.84 7.82
N LEU A 100 0.90 13.22 7.63
CA LEU A 100 0.39 14.54 7.97
C LEU A 100 -0.51 14.43 9.19
N ASN A 101 -0.19 15.22 10.22
CA ASN A 101 -1.07 15.37 11.37
C ASN A 101 -2.17 16.42 11.05
N LYS A 102 -3.41 15.98 11.03
CA LYS A 102 -4.55 16.82 10.65
C LYS A 102 -4.80 17.98 11.62
N ASN A 103 -4.43 17.85 12.90
CA ASN A 103 -4.57 18.92 13.87
C ASN A 103 -3.63 20.10 13.60
N VAL A 104 -2.43 19.81 13.10
CA VAL A 104 -1.47 20.84 12.66
C VAL A 104 -1.90 21.40 11.30
N ALA A 105 -2.46 20.58 10.44
CA ALA A 105 -2.94 20.96 9.11
C ALA A 105 -4.26 21.75 9.15
N ASN A 106 -4.96 21.84 10.28
CA ASN A 106 -6.10 22.76 10.43
C ASN A 106 -5.72 24.26 10.27
N LEU A 107 -4.45 24.57 10.38
CA LEU A 107 -3.90 25.87 9.95
C LEU A 107 -3.98 26.05 8.44
N SER A 108 -4.14 24.99 7.67
CA SER A 108 -4.19 25.01 6.23
C SER A 108 -5.50 24.43 5.70
N ARG A 109 -6.64 24.80 6.27
CA ARG A 109 -7.97 24.55 5.65
C ARG A 109 -8.05 24.99 4.18
N GLN A 110 -7.01 25.67 3.69
CA GLN A 110 -6.86 26.15 2.35
C GLN A 110 -5.91 25.34 1.47
N VAL A 111 -5.14 24.40 2.02
CA VAL A 111 -4.29 23.53 1.22
C VAL A 111 -5.04 22.22 1.00
N ASN A 112 -5.82 22.20 -0.05
CA ASN A 112 -6.34 20.96 -0.60
C ASN A 112 -5.12 20.16 -1.11
N LEU A 113 -4.85 18.98 -0.53
CA LEU A 113 -3.75 18.10 -0.95
C LEU A 113 -3.80 17.78 -2.46
N PHE A 114 -5.00 17.86 -3.06
CA PHE A 114 -5.20 17.70 -4.50
C PHE A 114 -4.96 18.96 -5.32
N ASN A 115 -4.81 20.12 -4.68
CA ASN A 115 -4.49 21.41 -5.30
C ASN A 115 -3.02 21.81 -5.09
N LEU A 116 -2.15 20.89 -4.71
CA LEU A 116 -0.71 21.15 -4.79
C LEU A 116 -0.36 21.52 -6.24
N PRO A 117 0.42 22.61 -6.42
CA PRO A 117 0.85 22.99 -7.76
C PRO A 117 1.48 21.78 -8.45
N ARG A 118 1.04 21.49 -9.68
CA ARG A 118 1.56 20.38 -10.49
C ARG A 118 3.07 20.41 -10.69
N ASN A 119 3.73 21.47 -10.22
CA ASN A 119 5.16 21.72 -10.39
C ASN A 119 6.00 21.14 -9.24
N ILE A 120 5.42 20.44 -8.26
CA ILE A 120 6.14 19.82 -7.14
C ILE A 120 6.35 18.31 -7.37
N LEU A 121 5.79 17.78 -8.43
CA LEU A 121 5.99 16.38 -8.85
C LEU A 121 7.03 16.27 -9.95
#